data_2b42a8c0cee74e66091bbfa4d7028bb4
#
_entry.id   2b42a8c0cee74e66091bbfa4d7028bb4
#
_cell.length_a   1.000
_cell.length_b   1.000
_cell.length_c   1.000
_cell.angle_alpha   90.00
_cell.angle_beta   90.00
_cell.angle_gamma   90.00
#
_symmetry.space_group_name_H-M   'P 1'
#
loop_
_entity.id
_entity.type
_entity.pdbx_description
1 polymer ?
#
loop_
_entity_poly.entity_id
_entity_poly.type
_entity_poly.pdbx_seq_one_letter_code
_entity_poly.pdbx_strand_id
1 'polypeptide(L)'
;MSESLIKVPQGGQKIIPGQAIPDNPIIPYIEGDGIGIDITPVMIKVVDAAVAKAYGGGKKIHWMEVYAGEKSTQMYGSDVWLSAETLDTLKEYSVSIKGPMTTPVGGGIRSLNVALRQELDLYQCVRPIQYFRGVPSPLKDPSKTNMVIFRENTEDIYAGI
;
A
#
# COMPACT_ATOMS: atom_id res chain seq x y z
N MET A 1 -25.39 6.77 12.43
CA MET A 1 -24.28 6.14 11.70
C MET A 1 -23.76 7.18 10.74
N SER A 2 -22.52 7.62 10.88
CA SER A 2 -21.90 8.53 9.90
C SER A 2 -21.79 7.79 8.55
N GLU A 3 -22.11 8.51 7.48
CA GLU A 3 -21.95 7.98 6.13
C GLU A 3 -20.47 7.65 5.87
N SER A 4 -20.21 6.50 5.22
CA SER A 4 -18.84 6.09 4.86
C SER A 4 -18.20 7.11 3.93
N LEU A 5 -16.99 7.54 4.24
CA LEU A 5 -16.21 8.44 3.40
C LEU A 5 -15.45 7.69 2.30
N ILE A 6 -15.18 6.40 2.51
CA ILE A 6 -14.53 5.54 1.53
C ILE A 6 -15.56 5.08 0.50
N LYS A 7 -15.29 5.36 -0.77
CA LYS A 7 -16.18 5.01 -1.88
C LYS A 7 -15.69 3.74 -2.58
N VAL A 8 -16.47 2.67 -2.46
CA VAL A 8 -16.19 1.42 -3.18
C VAL A 8 -16.48 1.62 -4.67
N PRO A 9 -15.51 1.38 -5.56
CA PRO A 9 -15.70 1.55 -7.00
C PRO A 9 -16.71 0.53 -7.54
N GLN A 10 -17.62 1.00 -8.38
CA GLN A 10 -18.57 0.13 -9.06
C GLN A 10 -17.88 -0.75 -10.11
N GLY A 11 -18.37 -1.96 -10.30
CA GLY A 11 -17.87 -2.90 -11.30
C GLY A 11 -16.59 -3.65 -10.91
N GLY A 12 -15.97 -3.32 -9.79
CA GLY A 12 -14.84 -4.07 -9.23
C GLY A 12 -15.29 -5.21 -8.32
N GLN A 13 -14.40 -6.17 -8.13
CA GLN A 13 -14.61 -7.34 -7.25
C GLN A 13 -13.50 -7.43 -6.21
N LYS A 14 -13.84 -7.87 -5.00
CA LYS A 14 -12.87 -8.10 -3.92
C LYS A 14 -12.01 -9.32 -4.24
N ILE A 15 -10.70 -9.23 -3.93
CA ILE A 15 -9.81 -10.38 -3.91
C ILE A 15 -10.11 -11.19 -2.64
N ILE A 16 -10.41 -12.47 -2.80
CA ILE A 16 -10.67 -13.38 -1.69
C ILE A 16 -9.50 -14.37 -1.59
N PRO A 17 -8.78 -14.41 -0.45
CA PRO A 17 -7.68 -15.36 -0.27
C PRO A 17 -8.10 -16.80 -0.54
N GLY A 18 -7.28 -17.54 -1.26
CA GLY A 18 -7.56 -18.93 -1.63
C GLY A 18 -8.47 -19.13 -2.85
N GLN A 19 -8.99 -18.03 -3.44
CA GLN A 19 -9.76 -18.08 -4.68
C GLN A 19 -8.98 -17.50 -5.86
N ALA A 20 -9.48 -17.75 -7.08
CA ALA A 20 -8.92 -17.14 -8.28
C ALA A 20 -9.07 -15.60 -8.21
N ILE A 21 -8.02 -14.88 -8.62
CA ILE A 21 -8.06 -13.42 -8.68
C ILE A 21 -9.02 -12.98 -9.77
N PRO A 22 -10.01 -12.11 -9.48
CA PRO A 22 -10.95 -11.63 -10.48
C PRO A 22 -10.27 -10.79 -11.57
N ASP A 23 -10.91 -10.69 -12.73
CA ASP A 23 -10.38 -9.89 -13.86
C ASP A 23 -10.48 -8.37 -13.61
N ASN A 24 -11.30 -7.97 -12.66
CA ASN A 24 -11.56 -6.59 -12.26
C ASN A 24 -11.39 -6.38 -10.75
N PRO A 25 -10.19 -6.66 -10.16
CA PRO A 25 -9.99 -6.58 -8.72
C PRO A 25 -10.11 -5.14 -8.21
N ILE A 26 -10.68 -4.99 -7.00
CA ILE A 26 -10.59 -3.75 -6.23
C ILE A 26 -9.30 -3.78 -5.42
N ILE A 27 -8.48 -2.75 -5.56
CA ILE A 27 -7.26 -2.58 -4.78
C ILE A 27 -7.32 -1.24 -4.03
N PRO A 28 -7.46 -1.27 -2.70
CA PRO A 28 -7.31 -0.07 -1.88
C PRO A 28 -5.94 0.55 -2.02
N TYR A 29 -5.87 1.88 -2.00
CA TYR A 29 -4.59 2.57 -1.94
C TYR A 29 -4.63 3.77 -1.00
N ILE A 30 -3.52 4.01 -0.32
CA ILE A 30 -3.24 5.23 0.42
C ILE A 30 -2.34 6.09 -0.46
N GLU A 31 -2.79 7.29 -0.82
CA GLU A 31 -2.01 8.22 -1.65
C GLU A 31 -0.67 8.57 -0.99
N GLY A 32 -0.72 8.80 0.32
CA GLY A 32 0.45 9.19 1.12
C GLY A 32 0.63 10.69 1.24
N ASP A 33 1.63 11.06 2.04
CA ASP A 33 1.97 12.45 2.35
C ASP A 33 3.19 12.92 1.53
N GLY A 34 3.41 14.23 1.48
CA GLY A 34 4.55 14.81 0.81
C GLY A 34 4.64 14.40 -0.67
N ILE A 35 5.71 13.69 -1.05
CA ILE A 35 5.91 13.21 -2.43
C ILE A 35 4.87 12.14 -2.85
N GLY A 36 4.08 11.62 -1.91
CA GLY A 36 3.00 10.66 -2.21
C GLY A 36 2.00 11.20 -3.22
N ILE A 37 1.66 12.48 -3.11
CA ILE A 37 0.75 13.19 -4.01
C ILE A 37 1.23 13.17 -5.46
N ASP A 38 2.56 13.23 -5.66
CA ASP A 38 3.16 13.22 -6.99
C ASP A 38 3.33 11.80 -7.55
N ILE A 39 3.84 10.87 -6.72
CA ILE A 39 4.23 9.53 -7.19
C ILE A 39 3.07 8.55 -7.30
N THR A 40 2.05 8.65 -6.43
CA THR A 40 0.93 7.70 -6.44
C THR A 40 0.09 7.77 -7.71
N PRO A 41 -0.27 8.94 -8.25
CA PRO A 41 -0.95 9.01 -9.55
C PRO A 41 -0.11 8.47 -10.71
N VAL A 42 1.21 8.64 -10.66
CA VAL A 42 2.13 8.08 -11.66
C VAL A 42 2.16 6.56 -11.56
N MET A 43 2.25 6.03 -10.34
CA MET A 43 2.19 4.58 -10.09
C MET A 43 0.91 3.97 -10.66
N ILE A 44 -0.25 4.56 -10.39
CA ILE A 44 -1.54 4.11 -10.93
C ILE A 44 -1.52 4.06 -12.46
N LYS A 45 -1.07 5.14 -13.12
CA LYS A 45 -0.98 5.20 -14.58
C LYS A 45 -0.06 4.12 -15.16
N VAL A 46 1.10 3.90 -14.54
CA VAL A 46 2.08 2.89 -15.00
C VAL A 46 1.51 1.49 -14.84
N VAL A 47 0.89 1.19 -13.70
CA VAL A 47 0.30 -0.13 -13.44
C VAL A 47 -0.88 -0.38 -14.38
N ASP A 48 -1.77 0.60 -14.57
CA ASP A 48 -2.90 0.48 -15.50
C ASP A 48 -2.43 0.22 -16.94
N ALA A 49 -1.41 0.94 -17.41
CA ALA A 49 -0.83 0.72 -18.72
C ALA A 49 -0.19 -0.68 -18.86
N ALA A 50 0.49 -1.15 -17.80
CA ALA A 50 1.07 -2.48 -17.78
C ALA A 50 0.01 -3.59 -17.82
N VAL A 51 -1.06 -3.44 -17.03
CA VAL A 51 -2.20 -4.38 -17.03
C VAL A 51 -2.89 -4.40 -18.39
N ALA A 52 -3.19 -3.23 -18.95
CA ALA A 52 -3.80 -3.14 -20.28
C ALA A 52 -2.95 -3.82 -21.36
N LYS A 53 -1.63 -3.61 -21.32
CA LYS A 53 -0.68 -4.23 -22.26
C LYS A 53 -0.60 -5.74 -22.07
N ALA A 54 -0.53 -6.21 -20.83
CA ALA A 54 -0.36 -7.63 -20.52
C ALA A 54 -1.61 -8.46 -20.84
N TYR A 55 -2.79 -7.89 -20.69
CA TYR A 55 -4.07 -8.60 -20.80
C TYR A 55 -4.94 -8.13 -21.98
N GLY A 56 -4.41 -7.30 -22.87
CA GLY A 56 -5.15 -6.82 -24.05
C GLY A 56 -6.45 -6.09 -23.73
N GLY A 57 -6.53 -5.46 -22.55
CA GLY A 57 -7.73 -4.78 -22.06
C GLY A 57 -8.79 -5.69 -21.40
N GLY A 58 -8.55 -7.02 -21.34
CA GLY A 58 -9.47 -7.97 -20.71
C GLY A 58 -9.49 -7.91 -19.18
N LYS A 59 -8.51 -7.23 -18.56
CA LYS A 59 -8.45 -7.03 -17.09
C LYS A 59 -8.23 -5.58 -16.75
N LYS A 60 -8.77 -5.16 -15.59
CA LYS A 60 -8.67 -3.78 -15.12
C LYS A 60 -8.67 -3.73 -13.60
N ILE A 61 -7.77 -2.97 -13.00
CA ILE A 61 -7.80 -2.70 -11.56
C ILE A 61 -8.81 -1.58 -11.28
N HIS A 62 -9.63 -1.78 -10.27
CA HIS A 62 -10.52 -0.76 -9.71
C HIS A 62 -9.88 -0.22 -8.43
N TRP A 63 -9.28 0.95 -8.56
CA TRP A 63 -8.59 1.63 -7.47
C TRP A 63 -9.59 2.21 -6.47
N MET A 64 -9.37 1.97 -5.18
CA MET A 64 -10.20 2.48 -4.09
C MET A 64 -9.34 3.29 -3.14
N GLU A 65 -9.52 4.60 -3.10
CA GLU A 65 -8.78 5.44 -2.17
C GLU A 65 -9.25 5.23 -0.73
N VAL A 66 -8.28 5.05 0.18
CA VAL A 66 -8.47 5.01 1.62
C VAL A 66 -7.53 6.01 2.27
N TYR A 67 -7.92 6.60 3.39
CA TYR A 67 -7.28 7.78 3.92
C TYR A 67 -6.43 7.46 5.15
N ALA A 68 -5.15 7.83 5.10
CA ALA A 68 -4.21 7.81 6.22
C ALA A 68 -3.23 8.98 6.09
N GLY A 69 -2.57 9.36 7.18
CA GLY A 69 -1.66 10.51 7.21
C GLY A 69 -2.39 11.84 7.21
N GLU A 70 -1.79 12.85 6.60
CA GLU A 70 -2.33 14.22 6.54
C GLU A 70 -3.71 14.27 5.86
N LYS A 71 -3.91 13.48 4.81
CA LYS A 71 -5.21 13.43 4.11
C LYS A 71 -6.32 12.88 5.01
N SER A 72 -6.03 11.94 5.91
CA SER A 72 -6.98 11.43 6.89
C SER A 72 -7.47 12.53 7.84
N THR A 73 -6.58 13.42 8.28
CA THR A 73 -6.96 14.54 9.16
C THR A 73 -7.89 15.54 8.48
N GLN A 74 -7.78 15.69 7.17
CA GLN A 74 -8.67 16.54 6.36
C GLN A 74 -10.06 15.91 6.19
N MET A 75 -10.12 14.57 6.08
CA MET A 75 -11.36 13.85 5.81
C MET A 75 -12.16 13.53 7.07
N TYR A 76 -11.49 13.16 8.16
CA TYR A 76 -12.12 12.68 9.40
C TYR A 76 -12.00 13.63 10.58
N GLY A 77 -11.17 14.69 10.48
CA GLY A 77 -10.90 15.65 11.56
C GLY A 77 -9.43 15.64 11.98
N SER A 78 -8.97 16.77 12.53
CA SER A 78 -7.55 17.11 12.74
C SER A 78 -6.73 16.10 13.54
N ASP A 79 -7.36 15.31 14.38
CA ASP A 79 -6.66 14.34 15.25
C ASP A 79 -6.71 12.89 14.71
N VAL A 80 -7.39 12.66 13.58
CA VAL A 80 -7.59 11.32 13.01
C VAL A 80 -6.58 11.05 11.89
N TRP A 81 -5.38 10.63 12.25
CA TRP A 81 -4.31 10.28 11.32
C TRP A 81 -4.50 8.90 10.65
N LEU A 82 -5.25 8.03 11.29
CA LEU A 82 -5.61 6.70 10.79
C LEU A 82 -6.98 6.32 11.35
N SER A 83 -8.00 6.31 10.50
CA SER A 83 -9.37 6.01 10.92
C SER A 83 -9.61 4.51 11.06
N ALA A 84 -10.56 4.12 11.93
CA ALA A 84 -11.03 2.75 12.03
C ALA A 84 -11.60 2.26 10.69
N GLU A 85 -12.33 3.11 9.97
CA GLU A 85 -12.87 2.80 8.64
C GLU A 85 -11.77 2.40 7.63
N THR A 86 -10.63 3.10 7.64
CA THR A 86 -9.47 2.74 6.81
C THR A 86 -8.90 1.38 7.20
N LEU A 87 -8.71 1.14 8.50
CA LEU A 87 -8.18 -0.15 8.99
C LEU A 87 -9.10 -1.31 8.64
N ASP A 88 -10.40 -1.17 8.86
CA ASP A 88 -11.39 -2.19 8.55
C ASP A 88 -11.44 -2.48 7.04
N THR A 89 -11.38 -1.44 6.22
CA THR A 89 -11.31 -1.59 4.76
C THR A 89 -10.04 -2.32 4.33
N LEU A 90 -8.87 -1.97 4.89
CA LEU A 90 -7.62 -2.65 4.55
C LEU A 90 -7.62 -4.13 4.97
N LYS A 91 -8.20 -4.46 6.14
CA LYS A 91 -8.40 -5.85 6.59
C LYS A 91 -9.34 -6.61 5.66
N GLU A 92 -10.43 -5.97 5.26
CA GLU A 92 -11.45 -6.59 4.40
C GLU A 92 -10.95 -6.91 3.00
N TYR A 93 -10.13 -6.03 2.39
CA TYR A 93 -9.66 -6.21 1.02
C TYR A 93 -8.34 -6.96 0.88
N SER A 94 -7.63 -7.22 1.96
CA SER A 94 -6.42 -8.08 2.06
C SER A 94 -5.19 -7.65 1.23
N VAL A 95 -5.37 -6.96 0.11
CA VAL A 95 -4.29 -6.48 -0.78
C VAL A 95 -4.46 -4.99 -0.98
N SER A 96 -3.44 -4.21 -0.67
CA SER A 96 -3.47 -2.74 -0.82
C SER A 96 -2.10 -2.19 -1.22
N ILE A 97 -2.08 -0.97 -1.73
CA ILE A 97 -0.86 -0.21 -2.02
C ILE A 97 -0.82 1.01 -1.11
N LYS A 98 0.34 1.27 -0.52
CA LYS A 98 0.53 2.40 0.38
C LYS A 98 1.63 3.32 -0.13
N GLY A 99 1.29 4.60 -0.31
CA GLY A 99 2.24 5.68 -0.54
C GLY A 99 3.07 5.99 0.72
N PRO A 100 4.06 6.88 0.63
CA PRO A 100 4.83 7.34 1.79
C PRO A 100 3.94 8.07 2.78
N MET A 101 4.24 7.96 4.07
CA MET A 101 3.51 8.68 5.12
C MET A 101 4.47 9.38 6.06
N THR A 102 4.13 10.62 6.40
CA THR A 102 4.82 11.42 7.41
C THR A 102 4.47 10.93 8.81
N THR A 103 5.47 10.81 9.68
CA THR A 103 5.23 10.64 11.11
C THR A 103 5.30 12.00 11.76
N PRO A 104 4.23 12.50 12.41
CA PRO A 104 4.26 13.78 13.10
C PRO A 104 5.38 13.81 14.15
N VAL A 105 6.20 14.87 14.14
CA VAL A 105 7.28 15.07 15.10
C VAL A 105 6.74 15.81 16.31
N GLY A 106 6.99 15.29 17.52
CA GLY A 106 6.72 16.00 18.78
C GLY A 106 5.37 15.75 19.45
N GLY A 107 4.48 14.95 18.87
CA GLY A 107 3.14 14.71 19.40
C GLY A 107 2.94 13.42 20.19
N GLY A 108 3.98 12.63 20.47
CA GLY A 108 3.82 11.32 21.09
C GLY A 108 3.07 10.30 20.22
N ILE A 109 2.78 10.64 18.97
CA ILE A 109 2.08 9.78 18.03
C ILE A 109 3.04 8.71 17.54
N ARG A 110 2.66 7.46 17.74
CA ARG A 110 3.38 6.30 17.20
C ARG A 110 3.42 6.39 15.67
N SER A 111 4.53 5.97 15.07
CA SER A 111 4.64 5.94 13.61
C SER A 111 3.44 5.22 12.97
N LEU A 112 2.74 5.90 12.06
CA LEU A 112 1.60 5.35 11.33
C LEU A 112 1.97 4.08 10.56
N ASN A 113 3.22 4.01 10.07
CA ASN A 113 3.72 2.82 9.40
C ASN A 113 3.84 1.63 10.36
N VAL A 114 4.26 1.87 11.61
CA VAL A 114 4.32 0.83 12.65
C VAL A 114 2.91 0.41 13.06
N ALA A 115 2.01 1.39 13.26
CA ALA A 115 0.61 1.11 13.58
C ALA A 115 -0.04 0.20 12.54
N LEU A 116 0.08 0.52 11.24
CA LEU A 116 -0.46 -0.30 10.16
C LEU A 116 0.12 -1.73 10.16
N ARG A 117 1.42 -1.88 10.39
CA ARG A 117 2.05 -3.21 10.43
C ARG A 117 1.50 -4.07 11.56
N GLN A 118 1.29 -3.49 12.73
CA GLN A 118 0.77 -4.19 13.90
C GLN A 118 -0.73 -4.47 13.77
N GLU A 119 -1.53 -3.46 13.41
CA GLU A 119 -2.98 -3.60 13.29
C GLU A 119 -3.42 -4.56 12.17
N LEU A 120 -2.63 -4.69 11.12
CA LEU A 120 -2.88 -5.58 9.98
C LEU A 120 -2.08 -6.88 10.05
N ASP A 121 -1.34 -7.11 11.14
CA ASP A 121 -0.44 -8.28 11.32
C ASP A 121 0.51 -8.50 10.13
N LEU A 122 1.12 -7.43 9.65
CA LEU A 122 2.10 -7.48 8.57
C LEU A 122 3.47 -7.85 9.13
N TYR A 123 3.60 -9.07 9.63
CA TYR A 123 4.74 -9.55 10.42
C TYR A 123 6.07 -9.55 9.66
N GLN A 124 6.05 -9.61 8.33
CA GLN A 124 7.29 -9.58 7.57
C GLN A 124 7.22 -8.67 6.34
N CYS A 125 8.35 -8.05 6.00
CA CYS A 125 8.54 -7.36 4.74
C CYS A 125 9.39 -8.26 3.82
N VAL A 126 8.81 -8.67 2.68
CA VAL A 126 9.48 -9.51 1.69
C VAL A 126 9.99 -8.62 0.56
N ARG A 127 11.31 -8.61 0.36
CA ARG A 127 11.99 -7.77 -0.65
C ARG A 127 12.76 -8.63 -1.64
N PRO A 128 12.17 -9.04 -2.77
CA PRO A 128 12.91 -9.66 -3.84
C PRO A 128 13.82 -8.62 -4.51
N ILE A 129 15.11 -8.93 -4.63
CA ILE A 129 16.12 -8.08 -5.24
C ILE A 129 16.73 -8.83 -6.38
N GLN A 130 16.58 -8.31 -7.60
CA GLN A 130 17.11 -8.88 -8.82
C GLN A 130 17.79 -7.78 -9.65
N TYR A 131 18.88 -8.11 -10.30
CA TYR A 131 19.51 -7.20 -11.24
C TYR A 131 18.67 -7.07 -12.52
N PHE A 132 18.41 -5.84 -12.91
CA PHE A 132 17.78 -5.53 -14.21
C PHE A 132 18.86 -5.17 -15.23
N ARG A 133 18.91 -5.92 -16.32
CA ARG A 133 19.92 -5.75 -17.38
C ARG A 133 19.93 -4.31 -17.93
N GLY A 134 21.13 -3.71 -17.96
CA GLY A 134 21.31 -2.34 -18.45
C GLY A 134 21.27 -1.26 -17.37
N VAL A 135 20.94 -1.61 -16.11
CA VAL A 135 21.00 -0.67 -15.00
C VAL A 135 22.43 -0.57 -14.47
N PRO A 136 23.00 0.65 -14.24
CA PRO A 136 24.30 0.81 -13.61
C PRO A 136 24.35 0.15 -12.23
N SER A 137 25.44 -0.54 -11.92
CA SER A 137 25.63 -1.21 -10.64
C SER A 137 27.07 -1.05 -10.16
N PRO A 138 27.30 -0.86 -8.84
CA PRO A 138 28.64 -0.84 -8.27
C PRO A 138 29.28 -2.25 -8.17
N LEU A 139 28.50 -3.31 -8.42
CA LEU A 139 28.97 -4.68 -8.34
C LEU A 139 29.80 -5.06 -9.57
N LYS A 140 30.85 -5.89 -9.37
CA LYS A 140 31.68 -6.40 -10.46
C LYS A 140 30.90 -7.30 -11.42
N ASP A 141 29.99 -8.11 -10.90
CA ASP A 141 29.12 -9.00 -11.66
C ASP A 141 27.68 -8.92 -11.11
N PRO A 142 26.93 -7.90 -11.53
CA PRO A 142 25.57 -7.71 -11.01
C PRO A 142 24.59 -8.77 -11.51
N SER A 143 24.91 -9.50 -12.60
CA SER A 143 24.03 -10.52 -13.17
C SER A 143 23.72 -11.68 -12.21
N LYS A 144 24.59 -11.89 -11.22
CA LYS A 144 24.41 -12.90 -10.16
C LYS A 144 23.52 -12.43 -9.02
N THR A 145 23.08 -11.18 -9.00
CA THR A 145 22.21 -10.66 -7.94
C THR A 145 20.80 -11.18 -8.14
N ASN A 146 20.42 -12.14 -7.31
CA ASN A 146 19.06 -12.66 -7.19
C ASN A 146 18.87 -13.18 -5.76
N MET A 147 18.22 -12.39 -4.92
CA MET A 147 18.02 -12.71 -3.52
C MET A 147 16.67 -12.21 -3.02
N VAL A 148 16.19 -12.76 -1.92
CA VAL A 148 15.02 -12.27 -1.20
C VAL A 148 15.43 -11.90 0.22
N ILE A 149 15.18 -10.66 0.62
CA ILE A 149 15.42 -10.19 1.98
C ILE A 149 14.09 -10.23 2.74
N PHE A 150 14.07 -10.95 3.85
CA PHE A 150 12.97 -10.96 4.81
C PHE A 150 13.34 -10.03 5.96
N ARG A 151 12.46 -9.06 6.26
CA ARG A 151 12.62 -8.10 7.35
C ARG A 151 11.49 -8.27 8.35
N GLU A 152 11.86 -8.34 9.64
CA GLU A 152 10.91 -8.26 10.75
C GLU A 152 10.20 -6.92 10.80
N ASN A 153 8.91 -6.91 11.14
CA ASN A 153 8.08 -5.71 11.13
C ASN A 153 7.26 -5.48 12.40
N THR A 154 6.99 -6.49 13.21
CA THR A 154 6.03 -6.41 14.33
C THR A 154 6.65 -6.74 15.69
N GLU A 155 7.71 -7.51 15.68
CA GLU A 155 8.44 -7.96 16.86
C GLU A 155 9.73 -7.16 17.07
N ASP A 156 10.57 -7.58 18.01
CA ASP A 156 11.88 -7.02 18.35
C ASP A 156 11.75 -5.51 18.63
N ILE A 157 12.54 -4.68 17.99
CA ILE A 157 12.54 -3.21 18.16
C ILE A 157 11.20 -2.55 17.82
N TYR A 158 10.32 -3.24 17.11
CA TYR A 158 8.98 -2.75 16.74
C TYR A 158 7.88 -3.18 17.72
N ALA A 159 8.14 -4.11 18.62
CA ALA A 159 7.17 -4.59 19.61
C ALA A 159 6.69 -3.47 20.55
N GLY A 160 7.57 -2.49 20.84
CA GLY A 160 7.20 -1.32 21.63
C GLY A 160 7.09 -1.63 23.14
N ILE A 161 7.89 -2.58 23.61
CA ILE A 161 8.03 -2.96 25.02
C ILE A 161 8.95 -1.95 25.72
#